data_5103951e44de6dd3b8a580d98bbecb33
#
_entry.id   5103951e44de6dd3b8a580d98bbecb33
#
_cell.length_a   1.000
_cell.length_b   1.000
_cell.length_c   1.000
_cell.angle_alpha   90.00
_cell.angle_beta   90.00
_cell.angle_gamma   90.00
#
_symmetry.space_group_name_H-M   'P 1'
#
loop_
_entity.id
_entity.type
_entity.pdbx_description
1 polymer ?
#
loop_
_entity_poly.entity_id
_entity_poly.type
_entity_poly.pdbx_seq_one_letter_code
_entity_poly.pdbx_strand_id
1 'polypeptide(L)'
;MVRAFMIGAVSAVALITSTDSFAQQSQTGTVQDAQAMLTKTVVAMKADKTNTIAMINKGEGGFLQGDIYPFCFQASDGKVVATAPSFQRFVGTDIRTLKDPTGKVFGPDLFNAAKEGKITEVGGYQFPKPGTDTPVPKVSLVTAVSDLGCGVGYFK
;
A
#
# COMPACT_ATOMS: atom_id res chain seq x y z
N MET A 1 53.63 -21.35 60.11
CA MET A 1 53.10 -20.10 59.55
C MET A 1 53.03 -20.29 58.03
N VAL A 2 51.82 -20.65 57.51
CA VAL A 2 51.62 -20.86 56.09
C VAL A 2 50.50 -19.93 55.67
N ARG A 3 50.80 -18.95 54.82
CA ARG A 3 49.80 -18.02 54.23
C ARG A 3 49.26 -18.63 52.93
N ALA A 4 47.99 -18.95 52.91
CA ALA A 4 47.28 -19.37 51.74
C ALA A 4 46.85 -18.14 50.94
N PHE A 5 47.28 -18.07 49.68
CA PHE A 5 46.81 -17.09 48.71
C PHE A 5 45.58 -17.69 47.97
N MET A 6 44.44 -17.07 48.13
CA MET A 6 43.24 -17.38 47.31
C MET A 6 43.34 -16.56 46.02
N ILE A 7 43.39 -17.26 44.90
CA ILE A 7 43.27 -16.67 43.57
C ILE A 7 41.79 -16.67 43.21
N GLY A 8 41.17 -15.47 43.15
CA GLY A 8 39.81 -15.28 42.66
C GLY A 8 39.79 -15.33 41.13
N ALA A 9 39.08 -16.29 40.58
CA ALA A 9 38.76 -16.37 39.17
C ALA A 9 37.61 -15.41 38.85
N VAL A 10 37.92 -14.35 38.09
CA VAL A 10 36.88 -13.47 37.54
C VAL A 10 36.37 -14.08 36.24
N SER A 11 35.15 -14.65 36.28
CA SER A 11 34.46 -15.11 35.08
C SER A 11 33.82 -13.92 34.35
N ALA A 12 34.39 -13.52 33.23
CA ALA A 12 33.81 -12.54 32.34
C ALA A 12 32.66 -13.23 31.55
N VAL A 13 31.42 -12.89 31.87
CA VAL A 13 30.25 -13.27 31.07
C VAL A 13 30.16 -12.31 29.90
N ALA A 14 30.49 -12.79 28.70
CA ALA A 14 30.27 -12.06 27.47
C ALA A 14 28.79 -12.14 27.09
N LEU A 15 28.06 -11.04 27.27
CA LEU A 15 26.72 -10.85 26.74
C LEU A 15 26.80 -10.69 25.22
N ILE A 16 26.49 -11.74 24.49
CA ILE A 16 26.29 -11.69 23.05
C ILE A 16 24.91 -11.10 22.82
N THR A 17 24.84 -9.79 22.56
CA THR A 17 23.62 -9.16 22.06
C THR A 17 23.47 -9.52 20.58
N SER A 18 22.64 -10.53 20.32
CA SER A 18 22.18 -10.82 18.96
C SER A 18 21.31 -9.65 18.51
N THR A 19 21.84 -8.78 17.68
CA THR A 19 21.04 -7.82 16.91
C THR A 19 20.32 -8.62 15.83
N ASP A 20 19.09 -9.02 16.11
CA ASP A 20 18.19 -9.49 15.06
C ASP A 20 17.98 -8.33 14.08
N SER A 21 18.76 -8.34 13.02
CA SER A 21 18.49 -7.53 11.85
C SER A 21 17.23 -8.10 11.22
N PHE A 22 16.08 -7.53 11.57
CA PHE A 22 14.85 -7.72 10.80
C PHE A 22 15.12 -7.13 9.41
N ALA A 23 15.62 -7.99 8.50
CA ALA A 23 15.55 -7.72 7.08
C ALA A 23 14.06 -7.53 6.79
N GLN A 24 13.68 -6.30 6.52
CA GLN A 24 12.34 -5.93 6.09
C GLN A 24 12.16 -6.56 4.71
N GLN A 25 11.77 -7.85 4.68
CA GLN A 25 11.27 -8.48 3.49
C GLN A 25 10.12 -7.62 3.02
N SER A 26 10.22 -7.10 1.81
CA SER A 26 9.11 -6.45 1.13
C SER A 26 8.00 -7.50 0.97
N GLN A 27 7.15 -7.62 1.98
CA GLN A 27 6.01 -8.53 1.96
C GLN A 27 5.12 -8.13 0.81
N THR A 28 4.95 -9.03 -0.14
CA THR A 28 3.91 -8.91 -1.15
C THR A 28 2.57 -9.01 -0.44
N GLY A 29 1.77 -7.98 -0.50
CA GLY A 29 0.47 -7.95 0.15
C GLY A 29 -0.51 -8.91 -0.52
N THR A 30 -1.41 -9.46 0.29
CA THR A 30 -2.43 -10.43 -0.11
C THR A 30 -3.74 -9.74 -0.53
N VAL A 31 -4.67 -10.50 -1.08
CA VAL A 31 -6.04 -10.02 -1.34
C VAL A 31 -6.73 -9.60 -0.05
N GLN A 32 -6.47 -10.29 1.06
CA GLN A 32 -7.00 -9.94 2.38
C GLN A 32 -6.47 -8.60 2.88
N ASP A 33 -5.18 -8.34 2.68
CA ASP A 33 -4.58 -7.04 3.02
C ASP A 33 -5.17 -5.91 2.17
N ALA A 34 -5.39 -6.15 0.88
CA ALA A 34 -6.04 -5.20 -0.02
C ALA A 34 -7.48 -4.91 0.42
N GLN A 35 -8.23 -5.93 0.82
CA GLN A 35 -9.60 -5.77 1.30
C GLN A 35 -9.66 -5.00 2.62
N ALA A 36 -8.77 -5.30 3.57
CA ALA A 36 -8.66 -4.59 4.84
C ALA A 36 -8.30 -3.10 4.61
N MET A 37 -7.34 -2.83 3.72
CA MET A 37 -6.95 -1.47 3.36
C MET A 37 -8.10 -0.71 2.66
N LEU A 38 -8.85 -1.35 1.77
CA LEU A 38 -10.00 -0.72 1.12
C LEU A 38 -11.09 -0.37 2.14
N THR A 39 -11.40 -1.30 3.06
CA THR A 39 -12.37 -1.05 4.14
C THR A 39 -11.94 0.14 5.01
N LYS A 40 -10.67 0.18 5.42
CA LYS A 40 -10.08 1.31 6.16
C LYS A 40 -10.22 2.61 5.38
N THR A 41 -9.94 2.59 4.09
CA THR A 41 -10.04 3.77 3.20
C THR A 41 -11.47 4.30 3.14
N VAL A 42 -12.45 3.41 2.95
CA VAL A 42 -13.87 3.80 2.91
C VAL A 42 -14.33 4.44 4.22
N VAL A 43 -13.96 3.85 5.36
CA VAL A 43 -14.30 4.41 6.68
C VAL A 43 -13.67 5.79 6.88
N ALA A 44 -12.39 5.92 6.59
CA ALA A 44 -11.66 7.18 6.74
C ALA A 44 -12.20 8.28 5.79
N MET A 45 -12.49 7.94 4.54
CA MET A 45 -13.08 8.88 3.56
C MET A 45 -14.44 9.41 4.00
N LYS A 46 -15.26 8.57 4.62
CA LYS A 46 -16.57 8.97 5.17
C LYS A 46 -16.42 9.89 6.39
N ALA A 47 -15.39 9.68 7.20
CA ALA A 47 -15.13 10.47 8.40
C ALA A 47 -14.51 11.84 8.09
N ASP A 48 -13.47 11.88 7.28
CA ASP A 48 -12.75 13.09 6.86
C ASP A 48 -12.05 12.87 5.52
N LYS A 49 -12.77 13.21 4.44
CA LYS A 49 -12.29 13.04 3.07
C LYS A 49 -10.98 13.81 2.81
N THR A 50 -10.93 15.07 3.22
CA THR A 50 -9.79 15.96 2.92
C THR A 50 -8.51 15.47 3.60
N ASN A 51 -8.58 15.15 4.88
CA ASN A 51 -7.42 14.64 5.62
C ASN A 51 -7.01 13.25 5.14
N THR A 52 -7.97 12.38 4.81
CA THR A 52 -7.67 11.04 4.28
C THR A 52 -6.94 11.10 2.95
N ILE A 53 -7.36 11.96 2.02
CA ILE A 53 -6.65 12.18 0.74
C ILE A 53 -5.21 12.65 1.01
N ALA A 54 -5.01 13.59 1.94
CA ALA A 54 -3.68 14.09 2.28
C ALA A 54 -2.79 12.98 2.87
N MET A 55 -3.31 12.15 3.77
CA MET A 55 -2.57 11.01 4.34
C MET A 55 -2.20 9.97 3.30
N ILE A 56 -3.11 9.61 2.40
CA ILE A 56 -2.82 8.67 1.31
C ILE A 56 -1.69 9.19 0.43
N ASN A 57 -1.77 10.45 0.03
CA ASN A 57 -0.77 11.07 -0.85
C ASN A 57 0.61 11.18 -0.22
N LYS A 58 0.70 11.22 1.11
CA LYS A 58 1.96 11.19 1.87
C LYS A 58 2.41 9.79 2.27
N GLY A 59 1.57 8.77 2.12
CA GLY A 59 1.83 7.41 2.63
C GLY A 59 1.76 7.32 4.15
N GLU A 60 1.04 8.25 4.79
CA GLU A 60 0.87 8.35 6.24
C GLU A 60 -0.40 7.63 6.72
N GLY A 61 -0.62 7.61 8.04
CA GLY A 61 -1.83 7.05 8.64
C GLY A 61 -2.03 5.55 8.38
N GLY A 62 -0.97 4.83 7.98
CA GLY A 62 -1.02 3.42 7.64
C GLY A 62 -1.74 3.13 6.31
N PHE A 63 -1.74 4.11 5.36
CA PHE A 63 -2.26 3.95 4.00
C PHE A 63 -1.20 3.47 2.99
N LEU A 64 0.02 3.17 3.46
CA LEU A 64 1.04 2.49 2.68
C LEU A 64 1.64 1.37 3.53
N GLN A 65 1.44 0.12 3.13
CA GLN A 65 1.93 -1.06 3.83
C GLN A 65 2.60 -1.99 2.81
N GLY A 66 3.92 -1.90 2.70
CA GLY A 66 4.67 -2.60 1.67
C GLY A 66 4.21 -2.16 0.28
N ASP A 67 3.59 -3.08 -0.48
CA ASP A 67 3.05 -2.81 -1.81
C ASP A 67 1.52 -2.62 -1.84
N ILE A 68 0.87 -2.57 -0.67
CA ILE A 68 -0.56 -2.30 -0.50
C ILE A 68 -0.79 -0.81 -0.21
N TYR A 69 -1.56 -0.15 -1.06
CA TYR A 69 -1.93 1.25 -0.94
C TYR A 69 -3.24 1.53 -1.66
N PRO A 70 -4.04 2.52 -1.19
CA PRO A 70 -5.24 2.94 -1.90
C PRO A 70 -4.93 3.95 -3.01
N PHE A 71 -5.81 3.98 -4.00
CA PHE A 71 -5.95 5.06 -4.96
C PHE A 71 -7.42 5.49 -5.02
N CYS A 72 -7.67 6.78 -5.22
CA CYS A 72 -9.01 7.31 -5.38
C CYS A 72 -9.08 8.33 -6.51
N PHE A 73 -10.23 8.39 -7.15
CA PHE A 73 -10.52 9.30 -8.26
C PHE A 73 -11.93 9.89 -8.14
N GLN A 74 -12.16 11.05 -8.71
CA GLN A 74 -13.47 11.68 -8.76
C GLN A 74 -14.43 10.85 -9.64
N ALA A 75 -15.62 10.59 -9.14
CA ALA A 75 -16.65 9.90 -9.90
C ALA A 75 -17.20 10.74 -11.07
N SER A 76 -17.10 12.06 -10.98
CA SER A 76 -17.63 13.00 -11.98
C SER A 76 -16.78 13.09 -13.23
N ASP A 77 -15.45 13.17 -13.11
CA ASP A 77 -14.52 13.44 -14.21
C ASP A 77 -13.37 12.45 -14.33
N GLY A 78 -13.28 11.48 -13.42
CA GLY A 78 -12.24 10.45 -13.41
C GLY A 78 -10.88 10.91 -12.90
N LYS A 79 -10.72 12.16 -12.47
CA LYS A 79 -9.42 12.65 -12.01
C LYS A 79 -8.96 11.95 -10.75
N VAL A 80 -7.75 11.39 -10.79
CA VAL A 80 -7.09 10.82 -9.60
C VAL A 80 -6.82 11.92 -8.59
N VAL A 81 -7.25 11.72 -7.36
CA VAL A 81 -7.06 12.68 -6.25
C VAL A 81 -6.15 12.14 -5.15
N ALA A 82 -6.01 10.83 -5.05
CA ALA A 82 -5.17 10.18 -4.05
C ALA A 82 -4.51 8.93 -4.60
N THR A 83 -3.23 8.75 -4.26
CA THR A 83 -2.47 7.52 -4.52
C THR A 83 -1.17 7.53 -3.71
N ALA A 84 -0.44 6.39 -3.67
CA ALA A 84 0.83 6.32 -2.94
C ALA A 84 1.86 7.35 -3.42
N PRO A 85 2.82 7.77 -2.57
CA PRO A 85 3.85 8.76 -2.90
C PRO A 85 4.61 8.47 -4.20
N SER A 86 4.92 7.19 -4.47
CA SER A 86 5.62 6.77 -5.69
C SER A 86 4.83 7.04 -6.99
N PHE A 87 3.53 7.28 -6.88
CA PHE A 87 2.62 7.43 -8.02
C PHE A 87 1.96 8.80 -8.11
N GLN A 88 2.49 9.81 -7.42
CA GLN A 88 1.93 11.17 -7.38
C GLN A 88 1.83 11.82 -8.77
N ARG A 89 2.61 11.36 -9.76
CA ARG A 89 2.50 11.79 -11.16
C ARG A 89 1.12 11.54 -11.78
N PHE A 90 0.32 10.64 -11.19
CA PHE A 90 -1.03 10.35 -11.67
C PHE A 90 -2.10 11.25 -11.05
N VAL A 91 -1.82 11.96 -9.96
CA VAL A 91 -2.77 12.91 -9.37
C VAL A 91 -3.12 14.00 -10.40
N GLY A 92 -4.41 14.23 -10.59
CA GLY A 92 -4.93 15.13 -11.62
C GLY A 92 -5.14 14.51 -13.01
N THR A 93 -4.60 13.30 -13.25
CA THR A 93 -4.82 12.56 -14.52
C THR A 93 -6.18 11.88 -14.50
N ASP A 94 -6.84 11.80 -15.64
CA ASP A 94 -8.06 11.01 -15.79
C ASP A 94 -7.72 9.52 -15.75
N ILE A 95 -8.24 8.80 -14.75
CA ILE A 95 -7.98 7.37 -14.56
C ILE A 95 -8.35 6.54 -15.80
N ARG A 96 -9.37 6.97 -16.56
CA ARG A 96 -9.82 6.27 -17.77
C ARG A 96 -8.78 6.23 -18.89
N THR A 97 -7.77 7.08 -18.84
CA THR A 97 -6.69 7.12 -19.82
C THR A 97 -5.52 6.19 -19.51
N LEU A 98 -5.52 5.54 -18.33
CA LEU A 98 -4.40 4.72 -17.89
C LEU A 98 -4.25 3.46 -18.73
N LYS A 99 -3.01 3.24 -19.15
CA LYS A 99 -2.58 2.04 -19.90
C LYS A 99 -1.43 1.36 -19.18
N ASP A 100 -1.34 0.07 -19.34
CA ASP A 100 -0.18 -0.68 -18.92
C ASP A 100 0.90 -0.73 -20.02
N PRO A 101 2.13 -1.20 -19.74
CA PRO A 101 3.21 -1.27 -20.72
C PRO A 101 2.94 -2.21 -21.89
N THR A 102 1.95 -3.11 -21.78
CA THR A 102 1.53 -3.97 -22.90
C THR A 102 0.59 -3.25 -23.87
N GLY A 103 0.17 -2.01 -23.51
CA GLY A 103 -0.79 -1.22 -24.26
C GLY A 103 -2.25 -1.46 -23.85
N LYS A 104 -2.49 -2.33 -22.86
CA LYS A 104 -3.85 -2.55 -22.34
C LYS A 104 -4.36 -1.29 -21.62
N VAL A 105 -5.48 -0.75 -22.08
CA VAL A 105 -6.19 0.34 -21.42
C VAL A 105 -7.04 -0.28 -20.31
N PHE A 106 -6.62 -0.13 -19.05
CA PHE A 106 -7.30 -0.72 -17.90
C PHE A 106 -8.08 0.30 -17.06
N GLY A 107 -7.82 1.57 -17.26
CA GLY A 107 -8.44 2.66 -16.49
C GLY A 107 -9.96 2.70 -16.56
N PRO A 108 -10.61 2.52 -17.73
CA PRO A 108 -12.07 2.45 -17.83
C PRO A 108 -12.67 1.32 -16.99
N ASP A 109 -11.99 0.17 -16.88
CA ASP A 109 -12.46 -0.95 -16.07
C ASP A 109 -12.46 -0.57 -14.58
N LEU A 110 -11.42 0.13 -14.10
CA LEU A 110 -11.36 0.65 -12.73
C LEU A 110 -12.48 1.69 -12.49
N PHE A 111 -12.67 2.61 -13.43
CA PHE A 111 -13.69 3.65 -13.31
C PHE A 111 -15.11 3.05 -13.24
N ASN A 112 -15.41 2.12 -14.13
CA ASN A 112 -16.72 1.47 -14.21
C ASN A 112 -16.99 0.50 -13.04
N ALA A 113 -15.94 -0.03 -12.41
CA ALA A 113 -16.01 -0.91 -11.25
C ALA A 113 -16.44 -0.19 -9.97
N ALA A 114 -16.28 1.14 -9.87
CA ALA A 114 -16.64 1.93 -8.71
C ALA A 114 -18.16 2.05 -8.56
N LYS A 115 -18.74 1.13 -7.82
CA LYS A 115 -20.19 1.08 -7.50
C LYS A 115 -20.37 1.15 -5.99
N GLU A 116 -21.37 1.93 -5.55
CA GLU A 116 -21.69 2.03 -4.13
C GLU A 116 -22.22 0.69 -3.59
N GLY A 117 -21.77 0.34 -2.38
CA GLY A 117 -22.19 -0.89 -1.70
C GLY A 117 -21.67 -2.19 -2.32
N LYS A 118 -20.80 -2.11 -3.32
CA LYS A 118 -20.23 -3.27 -4.01
C LYS A 118 -18.72 -3.13 -4.14
N ILE A 119 -17.98 -4.18 -3.80
CA ILE A 119 -16.56 -4.31 -4.15
C ILE A 119 -16.46 -5.13 -5.43
N THR A 120 -15.80 -4.58 -6.44
CA THR A 120 -15.60 -5.23 -7.75
C THR A 120 -14.11 -5.46 -7.96
N GLU A 121 -13.74 -6.67 -8.35
CA GLU A 121 -12.37 -7.02 -8.71
C GLU A 121 -12.10 -6.66 -10.18
N VAL A 122 -10.97 -5.96 -10.41
CA VAL A 122 -10.46 -5.60 -11.73
C VAL A 122 -9.05 -6.13 -11.86
N GLY A 123 -8.82 -7.05 -12.77
CA GLY A 123 -7.52 -7.69 -13.00
C GLY A 123 -7.10 -7.68 -14.46
N GLY A 124 -6.04 -8.46 -14.74
CA GLY A 124 -5.54 -8.67 -16.10
C GLY A 124 -4.79 -7.48 -16.67
N TYR A 125 -4.19 -6.64 -15.84
CA TYR A 125 -3.28 -5.57 -16.23
C TYR A 125 -1.98 -5.63 -15.44
N GLN A 126 -0.97 -4.92 -15.90
CA GLN A 126 0.34 -4.84 -15.24
C GLN A 126 0.58 -3.44 -14.68
N PHE A 127 1.22 -3.39 -13.51
CA PHE A 127 1.56 -2.13 -12.87
C PHE A 127 2.83 -2.29 -12.01
N PRO A 128 3.68 -1.28 -11.87
CA PRO A 128 4.86 -1.40 -11.01
C PRO A 128 4.47 -1.39 -9.53
N LYS A 129 5.26 -2.09 -8.71
CA LYS A 129 5.18 -1.95 -7.25
C LYS A 129 5.75 -0.59 -6.82
N PRO A 130 5.33 -0.05 -5.65
CA PRO A 130 5.92 1.17 -5.11
C PRO A 130 7.44 1.10 -5.05
N GLY A 131 8.12 2.14 -5.55
CA GLY A 131 9.58 2.22 -5.57
C GLY A 131 10.27 1.38 -6.64
N THR A 132 9.52 0.78 -7.58
CA THR A 132 10.05 0.03 -8.72
C THR A 132 9.50 0.56 -10.04
N ASP A 133 10.19 0.25 -11.15
CA ASP A 133 9.73 0.57 -12.50
C ASP A 133 9.33 -0.69 -13.30
N THR A 134 9.52 -1.87 -12.72
CA THR A 134 9.19 -3.14 -13.39
C THR A 134 7.71 -3.47 -13.20
N PRO A 135 6.92 -3.52 -14.28
CA PRO A 135 5.51 -3.90 -14.19
C PRO A 135 5.35 -5.38 -13.86
N VAL A 136 4.41 -5.68 -12.98
CA VAL A 136 4.01 -7.04 -12.60
C VAL A 136 2.49 -7.15 -12.60
N PRO A 137 1.93 -8.36 -12.74
CA PRO A 137 0.49 -8.56 -12.74
C PRO A 137 -0.16 -8.00 -11.48
N LYS A 138 -1.20 -7.18 -11.65
CA LYS A 138 -1.95 -6.53 -10.57
C LYS A 138 -3.43 -6.81 -10.68
N VAL A 139 -4.06 -6.91 -9.52
CA VAL A 139 -5.52 -6.97 -9.37
C VAL A 139 -5.93 -5.88 -8.39
N SER A 140 -6.99 -5.15 -8.68
CA SER A 140 -7.54 -4.12 -7.80
C SER A 140 -8.95 -4.46 -7.35
N LEU A 141 -9.21 -4.25 -6.07
CA LEU A 141 -10.54 -4.23 -5.47
C LEU A 141 -11.03 -2.79 -5.49
N VAL A 142 -12.19 -2.52 -6.09
CA VAL A 142 -12.69 -1.17 -6.33
C VAL A 142 -14.12 -1.03 -5.81
N THR A 143 -14.42 0.11 -5.19
CA THR A 143 -15.77 0.50 -4.74
C THR A 143 -15.97 1.99 -4.87
N ALA A 144 -17.22 2.46 -4.75
CA ALA A 144 -17.49 3.88 -4.61
C ALA A 144 -17.62 4.27 -3.13
N VAL A 145 -17.22 5.48 -2.79
CA VAL A 145 -17.42 6.12 -1.48
C VAL A 145 -17.69 7.61 -1.68
N SER A 146 -18.91 8.03 -1.34
CA SER A 146 -19.37 9.40 -1.60
C SER A 146 -19.26 9.76 -3.09
N ASP A 147 -18.54 10.83 -3.42
CA ASP A 147 -18.28 11.30 -4.78
C ASP A 147 -16.99 10.75 -5.40
N LEU A 148 -16.40 9.71 -4.79
CA LEU A 148 -15.15 9.09 -5.22
C LEU A 148 -15.33 7.63 -5.61
N GLY A 149 -14.56 7.19 -6.59
CA GLY A 149 -14.19 5.79 -6.74
C GLY A 149 -12.86 5.55 -6.04
N CYS A 150 -12.78 4.53 -5.19
CA CYS A 150 -11.53 4.15 -4.52
C CYS A 150 -11.22 2.67 -4.75
N GLY A 151 -9.94 2.37 -4.87
CA GLY A 151 -9.47 0.99 -5.02
C GLY A 151 -8.18 0.73 -4.28
N VAL A 152 -7.92 -0.54 -4.02
CA VAL A 152 -6.66 -1.04 -3.49
C VAL A 152 -6.24 -2.24 -4.32
N GLY A 153 -4.99 -2.22 -4.80
CA GLY A 153 -4.45 -3.33 -5.60
C GLY A 153 -3.55 -4.23 -4.78
N TYR A 154 -3.49 -5.50 -5.20
CA TYR A 154 -2.48 -6.46 -4.78
C TYR A 154 -1.80 -7.06 -6.02
N PHE A 155 -0.59 -7.56 -5.86
CA PHE A 155 0.22 -8.10 -6.95
C PHE A 155 0.22 -9.63 -6.90
N LYS A 156 0.24 -10.26 -8.07
CA LYS A 156 0.30 -11.72 -8.22
C LYS A 156 1.71 -12.22 -8.46
#